data_e3d715c9bb98348c119f608abfd5c5a4
#
_entry.id   e3d715c9bb98348c119f608abfd5c5a4
#
_cell.length_a   1.000
_cell.length_b   1.000
_cell.length_c   1.000
_cell.angle_alpha   90.00
_cell.angle_beta   90.00
_cell.angle_gamma   90.00
#
_symmetry.space_group_name_H-M   'P 1'
#
loop_
_entity.id
_entity.type
_entity.pdbx_description
1 polymer ?
#
loop_
_entity_poly.entity_id
_entity_poly.type
_entity_poly.pdbx_seq_one_letter_code
_entity_poly.pdbx_strand_id
1 'polypeptide(L)'
;MDDGRVPRIPLPLLLPSQNRGVGFTHEERRRLGLVGRLPPGVLSLEQQAERVWIQLQSLTTDLARNVLLDQLHYRHEVLYFKVLFDHLTELLPVVYTPTVGEAIARFSEEYRGQRGIYLSINDPDAIAESFATLELGPDDVDLIVCTDGEAILGIGDWGVGGIEISVGKLALYTAGGGIDPRRAIAVVLDVGTDNTQLLDDPFYVGNRHARRRGAEYDEFIGHYVATTHRLFPHALLHFEDFGQSNARAILDRYSPNYCVFNDDVQGTGAVVLAALYGGLRVTGTAMREQKVVIFGAGAAGIGIADQIRDAMVADGATVEQATSQIWPIDRQGLLFDDMDDLRDFQRPYAKNRRLLGVGSGQRVDLVEVIGMA
;
A
#
# COMPACT_ATOMS: atom_id res chain seq x y z
N MET A 1 -6.55 2.89 -41.06
CA MET A 1 -6.84 4.01 -42.03
C MET A 1 -7.38 5.18 -41.21
N ASP A 2 -6.56 6.17 -41.00
CA ASP A 2 -6.93 7.40 -40.32
C ASP A 2 -7.63 8.27 -41.34
N ASP A 3 -8.94 8.36 -41.34
CA ASP A 3 -9.71 9.12 -42.34
C ASP A 3 -9.70 10.64 -42.11
N GLY A 4 -8.88 11.12 -41.17
CA GLY A 4 -8.65 12.55 -40.91
C GLY A 4 -9.84 13.36 -40.40
N ARG A 5 -10.97 12.72 -40.06
CA ARG A 5 -12.24 13.38 -39.73
C ARG A 5 -12.59 13.41 -38.26
N VAL A 6 -11.87 12.71 -37.39
CA VAL A 6 -12.13 12.74 -35.93
C VAL A 6 -11.48 14.01 -35.36
N PRO A 7 -12.24 14.87 -34.66
CA PRO A 7 -11.65 16.03 -33.98
C PRO A 7 -10.67 15.52 -32.91
N ARG A 8 -9.37 15.67 -33.16
CA ARG A 8 -8.35 15.28 -32.20
C ARG A 8 -8.33 16.28 -31.05
N ILE A 9 -8.39 15.74 -29.82
CA ILE A 9 -8.08 16.54 -28.64
C ILE A 9 -6.55 16.73 -28.66
N PRO A 10 -6.05 17.97 -28.52
CA PRO A 10 -4.61 18.21 -28.45
C PRO A 10 -3.97 17.43 -27.27
N LEU A 11 -2.83 16.80 -27.55
CA LEU A 11 -2.14 15.92 -26.60
C LEU A 11 -1.93 16.54 -25.21
N PRO A 12 -1.57 17.84 -25.05
CA PRO A 12 -1.43 18.45 -23.71
C PRO A 12 -2.72 18.49 -22.88
N LEU A 13 -3.91 18.31 -23.48
CA LEU A 13 -5.18 18.21 -22.76
C LEU A 13 -5.57 16.75 -22.43
N LEU A 14 -4.89 15.79 -23.03
CA LEU A 14 -5.12 14.36 -22.80
C LEU A 14 -4.20 13.79 -21.71
N LEU A 15 -2.98 14.32 -21.59
CA LEU A 15 -1.98 13.82 -20.65
C LEU A 15 -2.14 14.52 -19.28
N PRO A 16 -2.52 13.82 -18.22
CA PRO A 16 -2.76 14.43 -16.89
C PRO A 16 -1.59 15.24 -16.35
N SER A 17 -0.35 14.77 -16.56
CA SER A 17 0.88 15.44 -16.13
C SER A 17 1.21 16.71 -16.92
N GLN A 18 0.67 16.88 -18.14
CA GLN A 18 0.89 18.03 -18.99
C GLN A 18 -0.30 18.99 -19.01
N ASN A 19 -1.48 18.51 -18.67
CA ASN A 19 -2.70 19.31 -18.69
C ASN A 19 -2.65 20.38 -17.59
N ARG A 20 -2.78 21.66 -17.99
CA ARG A 20 -2.87 22.81 -17.10
C ARG A 20 -4.27 23.45 -17.11
N GLY A 21 -5.23 22.84 -17.81
CA GLY A 21 -6.57 23.38 -17.96
C GLY A 21 -6.57 24.85 -18.40
N VAL A 22 -7.27 25.70 -17.67
CA VAL A 22 -7.31 27.15 -17.95
C VAL A 22 -6.02 27.88 -17.56
N GLY A 23 -5.02 27.19 -17.01
CA GLY A 23 -3.71 27.77 -16.69
C GLY A 23 -2.78 27.94 -17.89
N PHE A 24 -3.08 27.35 -19.07
CA PHE A 24 -2.30 27.65 -20.27
C PHE A 24 -2.44 29.11 -20.64
N THR A 25 -1.30 29.82 -20.75
CA THR A 25 -1.24 31.20 -21.19
C THR A 25 -1.71 31.35 -22.65
N HIS A 26 -2.08 32.55 -23.08
CA HIS A 26 -2.51 32.80 -24.47
C HIS A 26 -1.41 32.45 -25.49
N GLU A 27 -0.15 32.63 -25.12
CA GLU A 27 1.00 32.26 -25.96
C GLU A 27 1.11 30.74 -26.08
N GLU A 28 1.06 30.01 -24.94
CA GLU A 28 1.08 28.56 -24.94
C GLU A 28 -0.10 27.96 -25.70
N ARG A 29 -1.29 28.55 -25.59
CA ARG A 29 -2.47 28.10 -26.36
C ARG A 29 -2.26 28.21 -27.85
N ARG A 30 -1.59 29.27 -28.33
CA ARG A 30 -1.24 29.38 -29.75
C ARG A 30 -0.21 28.34 -30.17
N ARG A 31 0.87 28.24 -29.41
CA ARG A 31 1.95 27.29 -29.70
C ARG A 31 1.51 25.83 -29.72
N LEU A 32 0.60 25.45 -28.80
CA LEU A 32 0.13 24.06 -28.59
C LEU A 32 -1.18 23.72 -29.33
N GLY A 33 -1.72 24.64 -30.14
CA GLY A 33 -2.95 24.41 -30.88
C GLY A 33 -4.22 24.36 -30.02
N LEU A 34 -4.22 25.06 -28.88
CA LEU A 34 -5.32 25.08 -27.90
C LEU A 34 -6.26 26.28 -28.08
N VAL A 35 -6.06 27.11 -29.09
CA VAL A 35 -6.91 28.28 -29.33
C VAL A 35 -8.35 27.85 -29.60
N GLY A 36 -9.29 28.43 -28.85
CA GLY A 36 -10.72 28.06 -28.92
C GLY A 36 -11.10 26.75 -28.20
N ARG A 37 -10.14 26.02 -27.63
CA ARG A 37 -10.39 24.78 -26.88
C ARG A 37 -10.62 25.04 -25.38
N LEU A 38 -10.19 26.19 -24.88
CA LEU A 38 -10.31 26.59 -23.48
C LEU A 38 -11.04 27.93 -23.37
N PRO A 39 -11.76 28.19 -22.27
CA PRO A 39 -12.32 29.52 -21.98
C PRO A 39 -11.25 30.61 -22.05
N PRO A 40 -11.60 31.85 -22.42
CA PRO A 40 -10.61 32.92 -22.64
C PRO A 40 -9.77 33.26 -21.41
N GLY A 41 -10.33 33.17 -20.22
CA GLY A 41 -9.61 33.46 -18.97
C GLY A 41 -8.41 32.55 -18.75
N VAL A 42 -7.39 33.10 -18.10
CA VAL A 42 -6.21 32.34 -17.63
C VAL A 42 -6.18 32.43 -16.11
N LEU A 43 -6.13 31.32 -15.45
CA LEU A 43 -6.01 31.23 -13.99
C LEU A 43 -4.65 30.67 -13.60
N SER A 44 -4.07 31.21 -12.51
CA SER A 44 -2.88 30.60 -11.91
C SER A 44 -3.19 29.23 -11.32
N LEU A 45 -2.17 28.46 -10.98
CA LEU A 45 -2.34 27.16 -10.34
C LEU A 45 -3.04 27.33 -8.96
N GLU A 46 -2.68 28.35 -8.21
CA GLU A 46 -3.29 28.70 -6.92
C GLU A 46 -4.79 29.01 -7.06
N GLN A 47 -5.15 29.83 -8.04
CA GLN A 47 -6.56 30.15 -8.31
C GLN A 47 -7.38 28.92 -8.72
N GLN A 48 -6.76 27.99 -9.46
CA GLN A 48 -7.39 26.74 -9.82
C GLN A 48 -7.53 25.81 -8.60
N ALA A 49 -6.52 25.75 -7.73
CA ALA A 49 -6.55 24.97 -6.49
C ALA A 49 -7.63 25.49 -5.54
N GLU A 50 -7.71 26.79 -5.33
CA GLU A 50 -8.77 27.42 -4.52
C GLU A 50 -10.17 27.08 -5.05
N ARG A 51 -10.36 27.13 -6.35
CA ARG A 51 -11.65 26.73 -6.97
C ARG A 51 -12.00 25.28 -6.71
N VAL A 52 -11.02 24.37 -6.78
CA VAL A 52 -11.23 22.95 -6.46
C VAL A 52 -11.53 22.77 -4.97
N TRP A 53 -10.83 23.50 -4.11
CA TRP A 53 -11.08 23.47 -2.67
C TRP A 53 -12.51 23.89 -2.32
N ILE A 54 -13.03 24.98 -2.91
CA ILE A 54 -14.42 25.41 -2.76
C ILE A 54 -15.40 24.29 -3.21
N GLN A 55 -15.10 23.59 -4.31
CA GLN A 55 -15.90 22.45 -4.76
C GLN A 55 -15.88 21.30 -3.76
N LEU A 56 -14.72 20.94 -3.23
CA LEU A 56 -14.57 19.89 -2.20
C LEU A 56 -15.36 20.21 -0.93
N GLN A 57 -15.32 21.47 -0.49
CA GLN A 57 -16.06 21.93 0.70
C GLN A 57 -17.58 21.90 0.49
N SER A 58 -18.07 21.97 -0.74
CA SER A 58 -19.51 21.87 -1.05
C SER A 58 -20.05 20.43 -1.00
N LEU A 59 -19.17 19.44 -0.99
CA LEU A 59 -19.53 18.01 -0.94
C LEU A 59 -19.74 17.58 0.51
N THR A 60 -20.78 16.76 0.72
CA THR A 60 -21.23 16.38 2.06
C THR A 60 -20.58 15.10 2.61
N THR A 61 -19.95 14.28 1.75
CA THR A 61 -19.32 13.03 2.16
C THR A 61 -17.88 12.96 1.69
N ASP A 62 -17.03 12.25 2.44
CA ASP A 62 -15.63 12.06 2.07
C ASP A 62 -15.48 11.18 0.83
N LEU A 63 -16.38 10.21 0.62
CA LEU A 63 -16.41 9.45 -0.64
C LEU A 63 -16.66 10.37 -1.84
N ALA A 64 -17.60 11.31 -1.77
CA ALA A 64 -17.85 12.25 -2.86
C ALA A 64 -16.62 13.16 -3.11
N ARG A 65 -15.89 13.56 -2.07
CA ARG A 65 -14.63 14.29 -2.18
C ARG A 65 -13.54 13.43 -2.82
N ASN A 66 -13.42 12.17 -2.40
CA ASN A 66 -12.52 11.19 -3.00
C ASN A 66 -12.77 11.06 -4.50
N VAL A 67 -14.04 10.86 -4.90
CA VAL A 67 -14.45 10.76 -6.32
C VAL A 67 -14.06 12.02 -7.11
N LEU A 68 -14.26 13.21 -6.55
CA LEU A 68 -13.87 14.47 -7.22
C LEU A 68 -12.33 14.57 -7.39
N LEU A 69 -11.59 14.22 -6.34
CA LEU A 69 -10.12 14.20 -6.38
C LEU A 69 -9.60 13.17 -7.37
N ASP A 70 -10.21 11.99 -7.39
CA ASP A 70 -9.92 10.93 -8.33
C ASP A 70 -10.07 11.41 -9.79
N GLN A 71 -11.23 11.98 -10.13
CA GLN A 71 -11.46 12.56 -11.43
C GLN A 71 -10.52 13.72 -11.78
N LEU A 72 -10.09 14.49 -10.77
CA LEU A 72 -9.11 15.55 -10.96
C LEU A 72 -7.75 14.98 -11.31
N HIS A 73 -7.31 13.94 -10.60
CA HIS A 73 -6.04 13.26 -10.86
C HIS A 73 -5.98 12.72 -12.29
N TYR A 74 -7.05 12.09 -12.79
CA TYR A 74 -7.14 11.64 -14.18
C TYR A 74 -7.00 12.72 -15.23
N ARG A 75 -7.35 13.95 -14.90
CA ARG A 75 -7.39 15.05 -15.87
C ARG A 75 -6.27 16.06 -15.72
N HIS A 76 -5.80 16.25 -14.48
CA HIS A 76 -4.88 17.34 -14.14
C HIS A 76 -4.07 16.98 -12.88
N GLU A 77 -3.08 16.14 -13.05
CA GLU A 77 -2.25 15.60 -11.97
C GLU A 77 -1.57 16.70 -11.14
N VAL A 78 -1.00 17.71 -11.80
CA VAL A 78 -0.34 18.82 -11.11
C VAL A 78 -1.31 19.58 -10.20
N LEU A 79 -2.54 19.81 -10.65
CA LEU A 79 -3.56 20.47 -9.83
C LEU A 79 -4.05 19.57 -8.69
N TYR A 80 -4.18 18.27 -8.94
CA TYR A 80 -4.51 17.29 -7.90
C TYR A 80 -3.51 17.35 -6.76
N PHE A 81 -2.22 17.23 -7.06
CA PHE A 81 -1.19 17.27 -6.03
C PHE A 81 -1.09 18.64 -5.38
N LYS A 82 -1.27 19.76 -6.12
CA LYS A 82 -1.31 21.10 -5.52
C LYS A 82 -2.40 21.21 -4.45
N VAL A 83 -3.62 20.74 -4.74
CA VAL A 83 -4.73 20.76 -3.77
C VAL A 83 -4.42 19.86 -2.59
N LEU A 84 -3.85 18.67 -2.84
CA LEU A 84 -3.49 17.72 -1.80
C LEU A 84 -2.40 18.28 -0.87
N PHE A 85 -1.37 18.94 -1.41
CA PHE A 85 -0.32 19.60 -0.63
C PHE A 85 -0.85 20.77 0.21
N ASP A 86 -1.71 21.61 -0.37
CA ASP A 86 -2.24 22.79 0.31
C ASP A 86 -3.14 22.41 1.49
N HIS A 87 -3.81 21.24 1.43
CA HIS A 87 -4.79 20.77 2.40
C HIS A 87 -4.50 19.34 2.87
N LEU A 88 -3.22 19.02 3.10
CA LEU A 88 -2.74 17.67 3.36
C LEU A 88 -3.46 17.02 4.55
N THR A 89 -3.57 17.70 5.67
CA THR A 89 -4.17 17.15 6.89
C THR A 89 -5.64 16.79 6.71
N GLU A 90 -6.38 17.63 5.98
CA GLU A 90 -7.81 17.43 5.74
C GLU A 90 -8.07 16.35 4.67
N LEU A 91 -7.18 16.24 3.69
CA LEU A 91 -7.39 15.37 2.52
C LEU A 91 -6.73 13.99 2.64
N LEU A 92 -5.76 13.78 3.52
CA LEU A 92 -5.19 12.45 3.74
C LEU A 92 -6.26 11.39 4.04
N PRO A 93 -7.21 11.61 4.99
CA PRO A 93 -8.26 10.62 5.26
C PRO A 93 -9.28 10.47 4.11
N VAL A 94 -9.29 11.40 3.16
CA VAL A 94 -10.14 11.35 1.98
C VAL A 94 -9.51 10.52 0.86
N VAL A 95 -8.20 10.68 0.62
CA VAL A 95 -7.50 9.96 -0.46
C VAL A 95 -6.96 8.59 -0.04
N TYR A 96 -6.92 8.33 1.28
CA TYR A 96 -6.48 7.07 1.85
C TYR A 96 -7.41 6.59 2.96
N THR A 97 -6.90 5.99 4.03
CA THR A 97 -7.70 5.48 5.15
C THR A 97 -8.38 6.63 5.93
N PRO A 98 -9.71 6.56 6.20
CA PRO A 98 -10.60 5.41 6.01
C PRO A 98 -11.35 5.38 4.66
N THR A 99 -11.41 6.49 3.93
CA THR A 99 -12.30 6.66 2.76
C THR A 99 -11.95 5.72 1.60
N VAL A 100 -10.67 5.40 1.41
CA VAL A 100 -10.23 4.45 0.37
C VAL A 100 -10.88 3.08 0.52
N GLY A 101 -11.16 2.63 1.75
CA GLY A 101 -11.90 1.37 1.98
C GLY A 101 -13.31 1.40 1.42
N GLU A 102 -14.01 2.52 1.52
CA GLU A 102 -15.34 2.71 0.93
C GLU A 102 -15.26 2.80 -0.61
N ALA A 103 -14.24 3.46 -1.14
CA ALA A 103 -14.00 3.54 -2.58
C ALA A 103 -13.71 2.15 -3.18
N ILE A 104 -12.91 1.33 -2.51
CA ILE A 104 -12.60 -0.05 -2.90
C ILE A 104 -13.88 -0.91 -2.95
N ALA A 105 -14.73 -0.80 -1.92
CA ALA A 105 -15.99 -1.55 -1.87
C ALA A 105 -16.93 -1.25 -3.05
N ARG A 106 -16.76 -0.09 -3.68
CA ARG A 106 -17.55 0.35 -4.86
C ARG A 106 -16.76 0.34 -6.18
N PHE A 107 -15.53 -0.15 -6.15
CA PHE A 107 -14.62 -0.06 -7.29
C PHE A 107 -15.24 -0.54 -8.60
N SER A 108 -15.86 -1.73 -8.59
CA SER A 108 -16.41 -2.33 -9.81
C SER A 108 -17.67 -1.63 -10.33
N GLU A 109 -18.53 -1.14 -9.41
CA GLU A 109 -19.72 -0.35 -9.77
C GLU A 109 -19.35 1.03 -10.31
N GLU A 110 -18.30 1.62 -9.76
CA GLU A 110 -17.91 3.01 -10.02
C GLU A 110 -16.63 3.11 -10.84
N TYR A 111 -16.20 2.03 -11.52
CA TYR A 111 -14.96 2.03 -12.31
C TYR A 111 -14.88 3.23 -13.26
N ARG A 112 -13.85 4.06 -13.10
CA ARG A 112 -13.69 5.34 -13.80
C ARG A 112 -12.53 5.38 -14.78
N GLY A 113 -11.75 4.33 -14.85
CA GLY A 113 -10.57 4.22 -15.72
C GLY A 113 -9.36 3.60 -15.00
N GLN A 114 -8.28 3.41 -15.74
CA GLN A 114 -7.06 2.78 -15.25
C GLN A 114 -6.15 3.77 -14.51
N ARG A 115 -5.60 3.35 -13.37
CA ARG A 115 -4.62 4.12 -12.60
C ARG A 115 -3.31 3.38 -12.33
N GLY A 116 -3.08 2.32 -13.01
CA GLY A 116 -1.92 1.48 -12.80
C GLY A 116 -1.91 0.30 -13.73
N ILE A 117 -1.16 -0.71 -13.34
CA ILE A 117 -1.02 -1.97 -14.07
C ILE A 117 -1.84 -3.03 -13.36
N TYR A 118 -2.66 -3.74 -14.13
CA TYR A 118 -3.48 -4.87 -13.69
C TYR A 118 -2.85 -6.15 -14.22
N LEU A 119 -2.25 -6.95 -13.35
CA LEU A 119 -1.60 -8.20 -13.72
C LEU A 119 -2.47 -9.38 -13.29
N SER A 120 -2.77 -10.28 -14.21
CA SER A 120 -3.63 -11.44 -13.96
C SER A 120 -2.82 -12.70 -13.82
N ILE A 121 -3.09 -13.50 -12.77
CA ILE A 121 -2.50 -14.82 -12.61
C ILE A 121 -2.92 -15.78 -13.75
N ASN A 122 -4.02 -15.48 -14.45
CA ASN A 122 -4.48 -16.25 -15.60
C ASN A 122 -3.65 -15.99 -16.87
N ASP A 123 -2.81 -14.92 -16.86
CA ASP A 123 -1.93 -14.57 -17.98
C ASP A 123 -0.57 -14.04 -17.47
N PRO A 124 0.23 -14.88 -16.80
CA PRO A 124 1.49 -14.47 -16.20
C PRO A 124 2.55 -14.04 -17.25
N ASP A 125 2.43 -14.49 -18.48
CA ASP A 125 3.37 -14.14 -19.56
C ASP A 125 3.19 -12.71 -20.04
N ALA A 126 2.02 -12.08 -19.80
CA ALA A 126 1.72 -10.69 -20.17
C ALA A 126 2.37 -9.63 -19.25
N ILE A 127 3.04 -10.02 -18.15
CA ILE A 127 3.62 -9.05 -17.19
C ILE A 127 4.56 -8.08 -17.89
N ALA A 128 5.50 -8.55 -18.70
CA ALA A 128 6.46 -7.68 -19.38
C ALA A 128 5.78 -6.78 -20.42
N GLU A 129 4.82 -7.29 -21.17
CA GLU A 129 4.03 -6.53 -22.15
C GLU A 129 3.21 -5.45 -21.45
N SER A 130 2.60 -5.76 -20.31
CA SER A 130 1.82 -4.81 -19.52
C SER A 130 2.66 -3.61 -19.10
N PHE A 131 3.86 -3.81 -18.58
CA PHE A 131 4.77 -2.71 -18.24
C PHE A 131 5.28 -1.95 -19.48
N ALA A 132 5.48 -2.62 -20.62
CA ALA A 132 5.92 -1.96 -21.85
C ALA A 132 4.90 -0.92 -22.36
N THR A 133 3.60 -1.06 -22.02
CA THR A 133 2.57 -0.08 -22.36
C THR A 133 2.79 1.31 -21.73
N LEU A 134 3.61 1.39 -20.68
CA LEU A 134 3.95 2.65 -20.01
C LEU A 134 5.02 3.46 -20.75
N GLU A 135 5.75 2.84 -21.68
CA GLU A 135 6.85 3.46 -22.45
C GLU A 135 7.95 4.05 -21.53
N LEU A 136 8.18 3.43 -20.35
CA LEU A 136 9.19 3.83 -19.38
C LEU A 136 10.47 2.99 -19.51
N GLY A 137 11.61 3.65 -19.37
CA GLY A 137 12.94 3.03 -19.37
C GLY A 137 13.36 2.54 -17.96
N PRO A 138 14.49 1.83 -17.86
CA PRO A 138 14.96 1.23 -16.61
C PRO A 138 15.31 2.24 -15.51
N ASP A 139 15.61 3.49 -15.88
CA ASP A 139 15.97 4.56 -14.93
C ASP A 139 14.78 5.52 -14.66
N ASP A 140 13.60 5.25 -15.22
CA ASP A 140 12.44 6.14 -15.09
C ASP A 140 11.55 5.82 -13.89
N VAL A 141 11.79 4.71 -13.17
CA VAL A 141 10.94 4.25 -12.07
C VAL A 141 11.76 4.08 -10.79
N ASP A 142 11.32 4.76 -9.72
CA ASP A 142 11.94 4.67 -8.39
C ASP A 142 11.14 3.79 -7.43
N LEU A 143 9.81 3.70 -7.63
CA LEU A 143 8.90 3.03 -6.71
C LEU A 143 7.78 2.31 -7.44
N ILE A 144 7.51 1.07 -7.05
CA ILE A 144 6.35 0.31 -7.49
C ILE A 144 5.61 -0.18 -6.26
N VAL A 145 4.39 0.30 -6.05
CA VAL A 145 3.51 -0.21 -4.99
C VAL A 145 2.58 -1.25 -5.57
N CYS A 146 2.60 -2.45 -5.01
CA CYS A 146 1.74 -3.54 -5.45
C CYS A 146 0.93 -4.14 -4.30
N THR A 147 -0.24 -4.67 -4.65
CA THR A 147 -1.10 -5.43 -3.74
C THR A 147 -1.73 -6.62 -4.46
N ASP A 148 -2.05 -7.69 -3.73
CA ASP A 148 -2.93 -8.76 -4.23
C ASP A 148 -4.38 -8.59 -3.73
N GLY A 149 -4.65 -7.56 -2.94
CA GLY A 149 -5.96 -7.19 -2.44
C GLY A 149 -6.57 -8.18 -1.43
N GLU A 150 -5.76 -9.08 -0.81
CA GLU A 150 -6.28 -10.11 0.11
C GLU A 150 -6.63 -9.56 1.50
N ALA A 151 -5.86 -8.60 2.02
CA ALA A 151 -5.97 -8.17 3.41
C ALA A 151 -6.06 -6.66 3.56
N ILE A 152 -6.97 -6.04 2.81
CA ILE A 152 -7.11 -4.59 2.77
C ILE A 152 -7.61 -4.06 4.11
N LEU A 153 -6.78 -3.31 4.81
CA LEU A 153 -7.08 -2.41 5.94
C LEU A 153 -8.19 -2.86 6.90
N GLY A 154 -8.27 -4.15 7.20
CA GLY A 154 -9.31 -4.71 8.07
C GLY A 154 -10.68 -4.91 7.42
N ILE A 155 -10.84 -4.58 6.14
CA ILE A 155 -12.06 -4.90 5.36
C ILE A 155 -11.95 -6.20 4.57
N GLY A 156 -10.75 -6.79 4.50
CA GLY A 156 -10.50 -8.12 3.95
C GLY A 156 -10.21 -8.15 2.46
N ASP A 157 -10.66 -9.21 1.80
CA ASP A 157 -10.40 -9.51 0.39
C ASP A 157 -11.34 -8.72 -0.54
N TRP A 158 -10.73 -7.86 -1.37
CA TRP A 158 -11.42 -7.06 -2.38
C TRP A 158 -10.86 -7.25 -3.80
N GLY A 159 -10.02 -8.28 -4.00
CA GLY A 159 -9.53 -8.67 -5.32
C GLY A 159 -8.93 -7.49 -6.10
N VAL A 160 -9.35 -7.35 -7.35
CA VAL A 160 -8.82 -6.30 -8.26
C VAL A 160 -9.04 -4.88 -7.77
N GLY A 161 -10.07 -4.64 -6.93
CA GLY A 161 -10.33 -3.33 -6.31
C GLY A 161 -9.18 -2.86 -5.41
N GLY A 162 -8.29 -3.76 -4.99
CA GLY A 162 -7.07 -3.45 -4.27
C GLY A 162 -6.15 -2.44 -4.98
N ILE A 163 -6.30 -2.22 -6.29
CA ILE A 163 -5.53 -1.19 -7.00
C ILE A 163 -5.63 0.19 -6.33
N GLU A 164 -6.78 0.52 -5.75
CA GLU A 164 -6.99 1.80 -5.06
C GLU A 164 -6.10 1.96 -3.82
N ILE A 165 -5.69 0.87 -3.17
CA ILE A 165 -4.69 0.89 -2.09
C ILE A 165 -3.34 1.33 -2.64
N SER A 166 -2.88 0.72 -3.73
CA SER A 166 -1.60 1.10 -4.36
C SER A 166 -1.60 2.55 -4.81
N VAL A 167 -2.69 3.02 -5.42
CA VAL A 167 -2.88 4.41 -5.86
C VAL A 167 -2.88 5.37 -4.66
N GLY A 168 -3.65 5.06 -3.61
CA GLY A 168 -3.71 5.86 -2.39
C GLY A 168 -2.35 5.94 -1.68
N LYS A 169 -1.62 4.84 -1.60
CA LYS A 169 -0.26 4.81 -1.03
C LYS A 169 0.69 5.70 -1.83
N LEU A 170 0.64 5.68 -3.15
CA LEU A 170 1.45 6.57 -3.99
C LEU A 170 1.10 8.04 -3.80
N ALA A 171 -0.19 8.36 -3.59
CA ALA A 171 -0.61 9.72 -3.26
C ALA A 171 0.02 10.21 -1.94
N LEU A 172 0.08 9.34 -0.91
CA LEU A 172 0.76 9.62 0.36
C LEU A 172 2.26 9.81 0.17
N TYR A 173 2.91 8.94 -0.58
CA TYR A 173 4.35 9.04 -0.83
C TYR A 173 4.71 10.29 -1.62
N THR A 174 3.88 10.70 -2.56
CA THR A 174 4.08 11.96 -3.28
C THR A 174 3.83 13.17 -2.37
N ALA A 175 2.68 13.22 -1.72
CA ALA A 175 2.28 14.40 -0.94
C ALA A 175 3.05 14.53 0.38
N GLY A 176 3.32 13.42 1.07
CA GLY A 176 4.01 13.42 2.35
C GLY A 176 5.51 13.14 2.26
N GLY A 177 5.95 12.33 1.30
CA GLY A 177 7.33 11.89 1.13
C GLY A 177 8.10 12.59 0.01
N GLY A 178 7.43 13.35 -0.87
CA GLY A 178 8.07 14.06 -1.98
C GLY A 178 8.52 13.15 -3.15
N ILE A 179 7.97 11.94 -3.25
CA ILE A 179 8.22 11.04 -4.39
C ILE A 179 7.60 11.65 -5.66
N ASP A 180 8.36 11.68 -6.74
CA ASP A 180 7.86 12.13 -8.05
C ASP A 180 6.81 11.15 -8.58
N PRO A 181 5.54 11.55 -8.77
CA PRO A 181 4.49 10.66 -9.22
C PRO A 181 4.74 10.07 -10.61
N ARG A 182 5.55 10.73 -11.43
CA ARG A 182 5.93 10.25 -12.77
C ARG A 182 6.93 9.09 -12.73
N ARG A 183 7.54 8.83 -11.56
CA ARG A 183 8.53 7.79 -11.32
C ARG A 183 8.00 6.69 -10.41
N ALA A 184 6.67 6.63 -10.24
CA ALA A 184 6.00 5.68 -9.38
C ALA A 184 4.86 4.96 -10.10
N ILE A 185 4.72 3.65 -9.89
CA ILE A 185 3.72 2.80 -10.54
C ILE A 185 2.87 2.10 -9.49
N ALA A 186 1.54 2.19 -9.64
CA ALA A 186 0.60 1.36 -8.91
C ALA A 186 0.36 0.04 -9.66
N VAL A 187 0.34 -1.08 -8.91
CA VAL A 187 0.11 -2.42 -9.48
C VAL A 187 -0.90 -3.17 -8.63
N VAL A 188 -1.81 -3.90 -9.27
CA VAL A 188 -2.58 -4.96 -8.62
C VAL A 188 -2.24 -6.31 -9.25
N LEU A 189 -2.02 -7.31 -8.40
CA LEU A 189 -1.77 -8.70 -8.75
C LEU A 189 -3.07 -9.48 -8.57
N ASP A 190 -3.89 -9.54 -9.61
CA ASP A 190 -5.20 -10.19 -9.55
C ASP A 190 -5.05 -11.71 -9.61
N VAL A 191 -5.09 -12.33 -8.46
CA VAL A 191 -5.00 -13.77 -8.25
C VAL A 191 -6.37 -14.42 -7.99
N GLY A 192 -7.46 -13.70 -8.27
CA GLY A 192 -8.82 -14.04 -7.88
C GLY A 192 -9.20 -13.50 -6.50
N THR A 193 -10.36 -13.88 -6.01
CA THR A 193 -10.89 -13.42 -4.71
C THR A 193 -11.68 -14.53 -4.03
N ASP A 194 -11.56 -14.61 -2.69
CA ASP A 194 -12.43 -15.48 -1.86
C ASP A 194 -13.67 -14.74 -1.34
N ASN A 195 -13.82 -13.45 -1.72
CA ASN A 195 -15.01 -12.66 -1.40
C ASN A 195 -16.18 -13.05 -2.32
N THR A 196 -17.12 -13.82 -1.76
CA THR A 196 -18.28 -14.30 -2.51
C THR A 196 -19.20 -13.19 -3.00
N GLN A 197 -19.23 -12.03 -2.32
CA GLN A 197 -20.01 -10.88 -2.78
C GLN A 197 -19.47 -10.36 -4.11
N LEU A 198 -18.16 -10.32 -4.29
CA LEU A 198 -17.54 -9.92 -5.56
C LEU A 198 -17.74 -10.98 -6.65
N LEU A 199 -17.64 -12.26 -6.31
CA LEU A 199 -17.85 -13.34 -7.29
C LEU A 199 -19.28 -13.37 -7.83
N ASP A 200 -20.25 -13.00 -6.98
CA ASP A 200 -21.68 -12.94 -7.34
C ASP A 200 -22.10 -11.59 -7.97
N ASP A 201 -21.27 -10.54 -7.86
CA ASP A 201 -21.54 -9.22 -8.42
C ASP A 201 -21.38 -9.24 -9.95
N PRO A 202 -22.43 -8.95 -10.74
CA PRO A 202 -22.34 -8.92 -12.21
C PRO A 202 -21.36 -7.85 -12.74
N PHE A 203 -21.06 -6.83 -11.95
CA PHE A 203 -20.16 -5.72 -12.32
C PHE A 203 -18.72 -5.95 -11.94
N TYR A 204 -18.41 -7.02 -11.18
CA TYR A 204 -17.02 -7.27 -10.77
C TYR A 204 -16.09 -7.42 -11.99
N VAL A 205 -15.06 -6.59 -12.05
CA VAL A 205 -14.12 -6.49 -13.19
C VAL A 205 -12.81 -7.26 -13.01
N GLY A 206 -12.64 -7.99 -11.90
CA GLY A 206 -11.49 -8.86 -11.65
C GLY A 206 -11.70 -10.32 -12.10
N ASN A 207 -10.71 -11.16 -11.84
CA ASN A 207 -10.75 -12.59 -12.09
C ASN A 207 -11.86 -13.26 -11.26
N ARG A 208 -12.84 -13.88 -11.92
CA ARG A 208 -14.02 -14.49 -11.28
C ARG A 208 -13.76 -15.94 -10.86
N HIS A 209 -12.82 -16.15 -9.97
CA HIS A 209 -12.55 -17.44 -9.33
C HIS A 209 -11.98 -17.24 -7.93
N ALA A 210 -12.03 -18.29 -7.11
CA ALA A 210 -11.37 -18.29 -5.81
C ALA A 210 -9.88 -17.99 -5.95
N ARG A 211 -9.28 -17.35 -4.92
CA ARG A 211 -7.84 -17.03 -4.93
C ARG A 211 -7.00 -18.24 -5.25
N ARG A 212 -6.10 -18.10 -6.22
CA ARG A 212 -5.04 -19.07 -6.46
C ARG A 212 -4.03 -18.98 -5.31
N ARG A 213 -3.57 -20.13 -4.84
CA ARG A 213 -2.68 -20.25 -3.67
C ARG A 213 -1.60 -21.29 -3.94
N GLY A 214 -0.61 -21.38 -3.04
CA GLY A 214 0.47 -22.35 -3.12
C GLY A 214 1.39 -22.13 -4.32
N ALA A 215 1.83 -23.20 -4.98
CA ALA A 215 2.87 -23.15 -6.00
C ALA A 215 2.53 -22.20 -7.17
N GLU A 216 1.28 -22.20 -7.64
CA GLU A 216 0.83 -21.33 -8.73
C GLU A 216 0.95 -19.84 -8.35
N TYR A 217 0.53 -19.50 -7.14
CA TYR A 217 0.70 -18.16 -6.58
C TYR A 217 2.17 -17.77 -6.44
N ASP A 218 2.98 -18.65 -5.86
CA ASP A 218 4.41 -18.44 -5.64
C ASP A 218 5.18 -18.23 -6.95
N GLU A 219 4.81 -18.96 -8.00
CA GLU A 219 5.41 -18.82 -9.33
C GLU A 219 5.03 -17.49 -9.98
N PHE A 220 3.75 -17.08 -9.86
CA PHE A 220 3.27 -15.80 -10.37
C PHE A 220 3.97 -14.61 -9.67
N ILE A 221 4.07 -14.62 -8.34
CA ILE A 221 4.81 -13.61 -7.59
C ILE A 221 6.30 -13.60 -7.98
N GLY A 222 6.90 -14.78 -8.14
CA GLY A 222 8.29 -14.89 -8.59
C GLY A 222 8.52 -14.30 -9.98
N HIS A 223 7.61 -14.58 -10.91
CA HIS A 223 7.66 -13.99 -12.24
C HIS A 223 7.49 -12.48 -12.23
N TYR A 224 6.55 -11.96 -11.42
CA TYR A 224 6.37 -10.52 -11.21
C TYR A 224 7.65 -9.86 -10.68
N VAL A 225 8.22 -10.35 -9.58
CA VAL A 225 9.43 -9.78 -8.96
C VAL A 225 10.61 -9.80 -9.93
N ALA A 226 10.87 -10.94 -10.59
CA ALA A 226 11.98 -11.09 -11.52
C ALA A 226 11.83 -10.17 -12.75
N THR A 227 10.63 -10.10 -13.31
CA THR A 227 10.35 -9.25 -14.49
C THR A 227 10.45 -7.78 -14.15
N THR A 228 9.87 -7.35 -13.03
CA THR A 228 9.89 -5.95 -12.60
C THR A 228 11.31 -5.49 -12.30
N HIS A 229 12.09 -6.30 -11.57
CA HIS A 229 13.50 -5.98 -11.31
C HIS A 229 14.35 -5.91 -12.59
N ARG A 230 14.08 -6.78 -13.57
CA ARG A 230 14.78 -6.73 -14.87
C ARG A 230 14.43 -5.47 -15.66
N LEU A 231 13.17 -5.00 -15.60
CA LEU A 231 12.71 -3.80 -16.31
C LEU A 231 13.13 -2.52 -15.60
N PHE A 232 13.06 -2.51 -14.26
CA PHE A 232 13.30 -1.34 -13.41
C PHE A 232 14.26 -1.71 -12.26
N PRO A 233 15.55 -1.91 -12.53
CA PRO A 233 16.50 -2.47 -11.57
C PRO A 233 16.76 -1.59 -10.34
N HIS A 234 16.42 -0.31 -10.40
CA HIS A 234 16.58 0.66 -9.32
C HIS A 234 15.30 0.92 -8.53
N ALA A 235 14.16 0.36 -8.96
CA ALA A 235 12.90 0.58 -8.29
C ALA A 235 12.80 -0.21 -6.97
N LEU A 236 12.27 0.44 -5.94
CA LEU A 236 11.80 -0.24 -4.75
C LEU A 236 10.46 -0.92 -5.05
N LEU A 237 10.38 -2.24 -4.81
CA LEU A 237 9.13 -2.99 -4.87
C LEU A 237 8.47 -2.98 -3.48
N HIS A 238 7.41 -2.21 -3.34
CA HIS A 238 6.64 -2.08 -2.11
C HIS A 238 5.41 -2.98 -2.17
N PHE A 239 5.32 -3.92 -1.24
CA PHE A 239 4.19 -4.84 -1.06
C PHE A 239 3.25 -4.28 0.02
N GLU A 240 1.95 -4.19 -0.30
CA GLU A 240 0.91 -3.57 0.53
C GLU A 240 -0.33 -4.45 0.61
N ASP A 241 -0.89 -4.65 1.80
CA ASP A 241 -2.16 -5.34 2.04
C ASP A 241 -2.24 -6.79 1.48
N PHE A 242 -1.13 -7.51 1.51
CA PHE A 242 -1.07 -8.95 1.24
C PHE A 242 -1.60 -9.76 2.42
N GLY A 243 -2.14 -10.95 2.13
CA GLY A 243 -2.48 -11.91 3.20
C GLY A 243 -1.30 -12.16 4.13
N GLN A 244 -1.55 -12.23 5.46
CA GLN A 244 -0.51 -12.22 6.49
C GLN A 244 0.63 -13.24 6.27
N SER A 245 0.29 -14.45 5.83
CA SER A 245 1.29 -15.50 5.56
C SER A 245 2.10 -15.20 4.31
N ASN A 246 1.45 -14.65 3.27
CA ASN A 246 2.09 -14.29 2.02
C ASN A 246 3.01 -13.08 2.20
N ALA A 247 2.57 -12.04 2.92
CA ALA A 247 3.35 -10.83 3.20
C ALA A 247 4.74 -11.18 3.75
N ARG A 248 4.79 -12.04 4.77
CA ARG A 248 6.05 -12.46 5.39
C ARG A 248 6.87 -13.36 4.48
N ALA A 249 6.24 -14.36 3.84
CA ALA A 249 6.94 -15.30 2.96
C ALA A 249 7.57 -14.60 1.75
N ILE A 250 6.88 -13.60 1.18
CA ILE A 250 7.40 -12.79 0.07
C ILE A 250 8.60 -11.97 0.55
N LEU A 251 8.47 -11.27 1.68
CA LEU A 251 9.56 -10.48 2.23
C LEU A 251 10.81 -11.33 2.49
N ASP A 252 10.67 -12.45 3.21
CA ASP A 252 11.79 -13.34 3.55
C ASP A 252 12.44 -13.96 2.31
N ARG A 253 11.66 -14.28 1.27
CA ARG A 253 12.15 -14.88 0.03
C ARG A 253 12.92 -13.90 -0.84
N TYR A 254 12.46 -12.66 -0.95
CA TYR A 254 12.99 -11.74 -1.97
C TYR A 254 13.93 -10.67 -1.42
N SER A 255 13.82 -10.25 -0.14
CA SER A 255 14.68 -9.22 0.44
C SER A 255 16.19 -9.51 0.39
N PRO A 256 16.67 -10.77 0.40
CA PRO A 256 18.12 -11.02 0.29
C PRO A 256 18.74 -10.62 -1.07
N ASN A 257 17.92 -10.58 -2.14
CA ASN A 257 18.42 -10.41 -3.52
C ASN A 257 17.77 -9.25 -4.29
N TYR A 258 16.70 -8.66 -3.77
CA TYR A 258 15.92 -7.62 -4.44
C TYR A 258 15.64 -6.47 -3.50
N CYS A 259 15.51 -5.26 -4.04
CA CYS A 259 15.07 -4.09 -3.28
C CYS A 259 13.55 -4.18 -3.06
N VAL A 260 13.15 -4.85 -1.99
CA VAL A 260 11.75 -5.07 -1.62
C VAL A 260 11.45 -4.52 -0.22
N PHE A 261 10.23 -4.08 -0.03
CA PHE A 261 9.70 -3.57 1.23
C PHE A 261 8.27 -4.04 1.42
N ASN A 262 7.91 -4.41 2.63
CA ASN A 262 6.51 -4.69 2.99
C ASN A 262 6.10 -3.74 4.12
N ASP A 263 5.10 -2.89 3.86
CA ASP A 263 4.67 -1.86 4.81
C ASP A 263 3.97 -2.44 6.04
N ASP A 264 3.14 -3.47 5.85
CA ASP A 264 2.42 -4.11 6.96
C ASP A 264 3.35 -4.76 7.98
N VAL A 265 4.52 -5.23 7.52
CA VAL A 265 5.54 -5.87 8.36
C VAL A 265 6.58 -4.86 8.83
N GLN A 266 7.18 -4.11 7.90
CA GLN A 266 8.35 -3.27 8.18
C GLN A 266 7.96 -1.82 8.50
N GLY A 267 7.00 -1.22 7.77
CA GLY A 267 6.56 0.15 8.01
C GLY A 267 5.84 0.29 9.35
N THR A 268 4.89 -0.61 9.63
CA THR A 268 4.19 -0.68 10.91
C THR A 268 5.18 -0.87 12.06
N GLY A 269 6.17 -1.76 11.90
CA GLY A 269 7.23 -1.97 12.89
C GLY A 269 8.05 -0.72 13.15
N ALA A 270 8.43 0.01 12.11
CA ALA A 270 9.24 1.23 12.22
C ALA A 270 8.50 2.35 12.98
N VAL A 271 7.20 2.54 12.71
CA VAL A 271 6.37 3.54 13.41
C VAL A 271 6.23 3.20 14.89
N VAL A 272 5.95 1.94 15.23
CA VAL A 272 5.84 1.50 16.62
C VAL A 272 7.17 1.63 17.35
N LEU A 273 8.29 1.24 16.71
CA LEU A 273 9.62 1.40 17.28
C LEU A 273 9.97 2.86 17.54
N ALA A 274 9.61 3.77 16.63
CA ALA A 274 9.81 5.21 16.81
C ALA A 274 9.02 5.75 18.03
N ALA A 275 7.75 5.30 18.18
CA ALA A 275 6.93 5.65 19.34
C ALA A 275 7.52 5.10 20.64
N LEU A 276 8.05 3.87 20.64
CA LEU A 276 8.73 3.27 21.79
C LEU A 276 9.97 4.08 22.19
N TYR A 277 10.82 4.47 21.23
CA TYR A 277 11.96 5.36 21.51
C TYR A 277 11.52 6.70 22.13
N GLY A 278 10.39 7.27 21.66
CA GLY A 278 9.79 8.45 22.27
C GLY A 278 9.45 8.23 23.74
N GLY A 279 8.80 7.10 24.07
CA GLY A 279 8.47 6.70 25.43
C GLY A 279 9.71 6.50 26.33
N LEU A 280 10.74 5.81 25.81
CA LEU A 280 11.99 5.57 26.52
C LEU A 280 12.74 6.86 26.87
N ARG A 281 12.68 7.87 26.00
CA ARG A 281 13.24 9.21 26.30
C ARG A 281 12.53 9.88 27.48
N VAL A 282 11.24 9.65 27.65
CA VAL A 282 10.45 10.20 28.77
C VAL A 282 10.74 9.45 30.06
N THR A 283 10.85 8.12 30.03
CA THR A 283 11.11 7.29 31.21
C THR A 283 12.58 7.25 31.62
N GLY A 284 13.49 7.58 30.71
CA GLY A 284 14.93 7.52 30.95
C GLY A 284 15.48 6.09 31.05
N THR A 285 14.77 5.09 30.50
CA THR A 285 15.15 3.67 30.53
C THR A 285 15.77 3.24 29.20
N ALA A 286 16.64 2.22 29.22
CA ALA A 286 17.31 1.69 28.04
C ALA A 286 16.38 0.73 27.26
N MET A 287 16.56 0.65 25.94
CA MET A 287 15.79 -0.25 25.08
C MET A 287 15.99 -1.73 25.49
N ARG A 288 17.22 -2.13 25.76
CA ARG A 288 17.58 -3.49 26.18
C ARG A 288 16.99 -3.95 27.51
N GLU A 289 16.43 -3.05 28.31
CA GLU A 289 15.83 -3.33 29.61
C GLU A 289 14.33 -3.54 29.54
N GLN A 290 13.72 -3.31 28.34
CA GLN A 290 12.29 -3.36 28.18
C GLN A 290 11.78 -4.80 28.13
N LYS A 291 10.59 -5.02 28.70
CA LYS A 291 9.78 -6.21 28.49
C LYS A 291 8.57 -5.82 27.66
N VAL A 292 8.36 -6.50 26.54
CA VAL A 292 7.37 -6.11 25.54
C VAL A 292 6.34 -7.19 25.36
N VAL A 293 5.07 -6.84 25.48
CA VAL A 293 3.95 -7.74 25.19
C VAL A 293 3.38 -7.36 23.84
N ILE A 294 3.38 -8.31 22.90
CA ILE A 294 2.76 -8.15 21.58
C ILE A 294 1.37 -8.78 21.64
N PHE A 295 0.32 -7.96 21.65
CA PHE A 295 -1.07 -8.42 21.65
C PHE A 295 -1.63 -8.42 20.23
N GLY A 296 -1.62 -9.58 19.60
CA GLY A 296 -1.88 -9.80 18.18
C GLY A 296 -0.58 -10.20 17.46
N ALA A 297 -0.14 -11.46 17.66
CA ALA A 297 1.11 -11.97 17.10
C ALA A 297 0.95 -12.46 15.63
N GLY A 298 0.23 -11.69 14.80
CA GLY A 298 0.18 -11.86 13.35
C GLY A 298 1.45 -11.35 12.67
N ALA A 299 1.43 -11.20 11.31
CA ALA A 299 2.59 -10.73 10.54
C ALA A 299 3.07 -9.35 11.00
N ALA A 300 2.16 -8.39 11.18
CA ALA A 300 2.48 -7.05 11.68
C ALA A 300 3.03 -7.10 13.12
N GLY A 301 2.36 -7.82 14.03
CA GLY A 301 2.82 -7.93 15.42
C GLY A 301 4.21 -8.56 15.55
N ILE A 302 4.51 -9.60 14.78
CA ILE A 302 5.85 -10.19 14.77
C ILE A 302 6.85 -9.30 14.01
N GLY A 303 6.44 -8.57 12.97
CA GLY A 303 7.27 -7.55 12.34
C GLY A 303 7.70 -6.45 13.33
N ILE A 304 6.78 -6.01 14.20
CA ILE A 304 7.08 -5.10 15.32
C ILE A 304 8.08 -5.78 16.29
N ALA A 305 7.83 -7.03 16.67
CA ALA A 305 8.71 -7.79 17.55
C ALA A 305 10.14 -7.91 16.99
N ASP A 306 10.29 -8.19 15.71
CA ASP A 306 11.59 -8.28 15.03
C ASP A 306 12.36 -6.97 15.15
N GLN A 307 11.74 -5.84 14.85
CA GLN A 307 12.40 -4.53 14.91
C GLN A 307 12.75 -4.11 16.34
N ILE A 308 11.88 -4.42 17.32
CA ILE A 308 12.18 -4.16 18.73
C ILE A 308 13.34 -5.05 19.20
N ARG A 309 13.36 -6.34 18.84
CA ARG A 309 14.48 -7.25 19.12
C ARG A 309 15.78 -6.69 18.56
N ASP A 310 15.78 -6.28 17.30
CA ASP A 310 16.98 -5.77 16.64
C ASP A 310 17.45 -4.45 17.28
N ALA A 311 16.51 -3.59 17.71
CA ALA A 311 16.82 -2.38 18.45
C ALA A 311 17.39 -2.68 19.86
N MET A 312 16.90 -3.71 20.56
CA MET A 312 17.47 -4.18 21.82
C MET A 312 18.90 -4.70 21.63
N VAL A 313 19.13 -5.45 20.55
CA VAL A 313 20.47 -5.97 20.20
C VAL A 313 21.42 -4.81 19.87
N ALA A 314 20.97 -3.82 19.11
CA ALA A 314 21.75 -2.62 18.81
C ALA A 314 22.08 -1.80 20.08
N ASP A 315 21.23 -1.88 21.11
CA ASP A 315 21.46 -1.28 22.43
C ASP A 315 22.30 -2.16 23.39
N GLY A 316 22.79 -3.33 22.93
CA GLY A 316 23.75 -4.18 23.63
C GLY A 316 23.19 -5.44 24.28
N ALA A 317 21.94 -5.83 24.01
CA ALA A 317 21.43 -7.13 24.40
C ALA A 317 21.96 -8.25 23.49
N THR A 318 22.01 -9.50 23.96
CA THR A 318 22.15 -10.63 23.01
C THR A 318 20.81 -10.92 22.32
N VAL A 319 20.86 -11.63 21.19
CA VAL A 319 19.64 -12.03 20.47
C VAL A 319 18.70 -12.83 21.38
N GLU A 320 19.27 -13.77 22.17
CA GLU A 320 18.52 -14.61 23.10
C GLU A 320 17.86 -13.77 24.20
N GLN A 321 18.59 -12.80 24.78
CA GLN A 321 18.04 -11.88 25.79
C GLN A 321 16.90 -11.07 25.21
N ALA A 322 17.12 -10.40 24.08
CA ALA A 322 16.10 -9.59 23.42
C ALA A 322 14.85 -10.39 23.08
N THR A 323 15.01 -11.59 22.49
CA THR A 323 13.90 -12.48 22.14
C THR A 323 13.13 -12.94 23.39
N SER A 324 13.82 -13.23 24.50
CA SER A 324 13.20 -13.68 25.75
C SER A 324 12.33 -12.58 26.41
N GLN A 325 12.66 -11.30 26.16
CA GLN A 325 11.92 -10.15 26.70
C GLN A 325 10.64 -9.81 25.93
N ILE A 326 10.42 -10.43 24.76
CA ILE A 326 9.22 -10.22 23.94
C ILE A 326 8.22 -11.34 24.17
N TRP A 327 6.98 -11.01 24.51
CA TRP A 327 5.91 -11.90 24.91
C TRP A 327 4.76 -11.85 23.91
N PRO A 328 4.68 -12.79 22.94
CA PRO A 328 3.65 -12.78 21.91
C PRO A 328 2.36 -13.42 22.39
N ILE A 329 1.24 -12.73 22.20
CA ILE A 329 -0.12 -13.22 22.48
C ILE A 329 -0.91 -13.21 21.17
N ASP A 330 -1.59 -14.30 20.85
CA ASP A 330 -2.53 -14.39 19.74
C ASP A 330 -3.86 -14.99 20.23
N ARG A 331 -4.71 -15.46 19.32
CA ARG A 331 -6.03 -16.05 19.65
C ARG A 331 -5.97 -17.18 20.67
N GLN A 332 -4.87 -17.93 20.67
CA GLN A 332 -4.62 -19.03 21.62
C GLN A 332 -4.19 -18.56 23.02
N GLY A 333 -3.97 -17.27 23.24
CA GLY A 333 -3.29 -16.71 24.42
C GLY A 333 -1.79 -16.54 24.17
N LEU A 334 -0.98 -16.56 25.24
CA LEU A 334 0.49 -16.55 25.10
C LEU A 334 0.94 -17.72 24.25
N LEU A 335 1.81 -17.45 23.30
CA LEU A 335 2.33 -18.47 22.39
C LEU A 335 3.43 -19.29 23.08
N PHE A 336 3.29 -20.62 23.02
CA PHE A 336 4.22 -21.57 23.60
C PHE A 336 4.84 -22.46 22.52
N ASP A 337 6.08 -22.89 22.73
CA ASP A 337 6.87 -23.71 21.82
C ASP A 337 6.32 -25.13 21.56
N ASP A 338 5.39 -25.58 22.43
CA ASP A 338 4.69 -26.86 22.32
C ASP A 338 3.35 -26.80 21.55
N MET A 339 2.98 -25.67 20.98
CA MET A 339 1.78 -25.50 20.17
C MET A 339 1.99 -25.96 18.72
N ASP A 340 1.09 -26.78 18.20
CA ASP A 340 1.17 -27.34 16.85
C ASP A 340 0.76 -26.34 15.76
N ASP A 341 -0.06 -25.33 16.11
CA ASP A 341 -0.63 -24.33 15.19
C ASP A 341 0.18 -23.03 15.09
N LEU A 342 1.43 -23.03 15.58
CA LEU A 342 2.33 -21.89 15.44
C LEU A 342 2.76 -21.72 13.97
N ARG A 343 2.67 -20.49 13.50
CA ARG A 343 3.29 -20.09 12.24
C ARG A 343 4.81 -20.00 12.41
N ASP A 344 5.57 -20.27 11.36
CA ASP A 344 7.04 -20.29 11.42
C ASP A 344 7.63 -18.98 11.96
N PHE A 345 7.09 -17.83 11.57
CA PHE A 345 7.55 -16.53 12.06
C PHE A 345 7.24 -16.25 13.55
N GLN A 346 6.31 -16.99 14.17
CA GLN A 346 5.98 -16.88 15.59
C GLN A 346 6.92 -17.71 16.47
N ARG A 347 7.46 -18.81 15.93
CA ARG A 347 8.28 -19.78 16.68
C ARG A 347 9.47 -19.17 17.43
N PRO A 348 10.22 -18.18 16.87
CA PRO A 348 11.35 -17.59 17.59
C PRO A 348 10.99 -16.94 18.92
N TYR A 349 9.75 -16.44 19.05
CA TYR A 349 9.27 -15.72 20.22
C TYR A 349 8.43 -16.58 21.18
N ALA A 350 8.04 -17.79 20.79
CA ALA A 350 7.25 -18.69 21.60
C ALA A 350 7.94 -19.01 22.92
N LYS A 351 7.19 -19.04 24.01
CA LYS A 351 7.71 -19.26 25.37
C LYS A 351 7.75 -20.74 25.73
N ASN A 352 8.66 -21.11 26.59
CA ASN A 352 8.70 -22.49 27.13
C ASN A 352 7.79 -22.62 28.34
N ARG A 353 6.73 -23.46 28.25
CA ARG A 353 5.77 -23.67 29.32
C ARG A 353 6.39 -24.11 30.61
N ARG A 354 7.33 -25.05 30.52
CA ARG A 354 7.95 -25.64 31.70
C ARG A 354 8.75 -24.61 32.50
N LEU A 355 9.44 -23.72 31.80
CA LEU A 355 10.23 -22.66 32.44
C LEU A 355 9.34 -21.62 33.15
N LEU A 356 8.11 -21.42 32.64
CA LEU A 356 7.14 -20.51 33.26
C LEU A 356 6.23 -21.17 34.26
N GLY A 357 6.34 -22.51 34.51
CA GLY A 357 5.48 -23.24 35.44
C GLY A 357 4.02 -23.36 35.00
N VAL A 358 3.75 -23.22 33.68
CA VAL A 358 2.40 -23.28 33.11
C VAL A 358 2.06 -24.70 32.69
N GLY A 359 0.87 -25.19 33.11
CA GLY A 359 0.39 -26.54 32.78
C GLY A 359 0.18 -26.77 31.29
N SER A 360 0.33 -28.04 30.85
CA SER A 360 0.04 -28.41 29.45
C SER A 360 -1.42 -28.06 29.10
N GLY A 361 -1.62 -27.43 27.92
CA GLY A 361 -2.95 -27.01 27.45
C GLY A 361 -3.56 -25.80 28.17
N GLN A 362 -2.92 -25.28 29.21
CA GLN A 362 -3.39 -24.07 29.89
C GLN A 362 -3.21 -22.87 28.99
N ARG A 363 -4.29 -22.10 28.79
CA ARG A 363 -4.26 -20.80 28.11
C ARG A 363 -3.82 -19.74 29.14
N VAL A 364 -2.93 -18.85 28.73
CA VAL A 364 -2.49 -17.70 29.52
C VAL A 364 -2.94 -16.44 28.78
N ASP A 365 -3.73 -15.62 29.45
CA ASP A 365 -4.29 -14.40 28.86
C ASP A 365 -3.38 -13.16 29.02
N LEU A 366 -3.82 -12.01 28.47
CA LEU A 366 -3.05 -10.76 28.50
C LEU A 366 -2.76 -10.31 29.96
N VAL A 367 -3.72 -10.44 30.87
CA VAL A 367 -3.57 -9.97 32.27
C VAL A 367 -2.53 -10.79 32.98
N GLU A 368 -2.58 -12.11 32.80
CA GLU A 368 -1.60 -13.05 33.36
C GLU A 368 -0.20 -12.79 32.81
N VAL A 369 -0.09 -12.56 31.48
CA VAL A 369 1.20 -12.25 30.82
C VAL A 369 1.81 -10.96 31.37
N ILE A 370 1.03 -9.90 31.56
CA ILE A 370 1.53 -8.64 32.13
C ILE A 370 2.06 -8.86 33.56
N GLY A 371 1.46 -9.79 34.32
CA GLY A 371 1.96 -10.17 35.64
C GLY A 371 3.22 -11.02 35.64
N MET A 372 3.52 -11.72 34.54
CA MET A 372 4.70 -12.57 34.36
C MET A 372 5.88 -11.83 33.73
N ALA A 373 5.59 -10.89 32.83
CA ALA A 373 6.57 -10.08 32.11
C ALA A 373 7.18 -8.94 32.97
#